data_1098f1f185a630456631ef714b7224bb
#
_entry.id   1098f1f185a630456631ef714b7224bb
#
_cell.length_a   1.000
_cell.length_b   1.000
_cell.length_c   1.000
_cell.angle_alpha   90.00
_cell.angle_beta   90.00
_cell.angle_gamma   90.00
#
_symmetry.space_group_name_H-M   'P 1'
#
loop_
_entity.id
_entity.type
_entity.pdbx_description
1 polymer ?
#
loop_
_entity_poly.entity_id
_entity_poly.type
_entity_poly.pdbx_seq_one_letter_code
_entity_poly.pdbx_strand_id
1 'polypeptide(L)'
;MLNRSRSTTVAVTGIMTALVCVGTLIIRIPIPQTKGYINIGDSMIFLSALLYGVRMGGFAGGVGSALADLIGGFGNWAPFTFVIKGIEGVLVGKISRKNEILAVVVGGAEMVLGYFITEVFLYGYGAAVVELPGNIFQAGFGMLLALPLYRGVSKVLKNE
;
A
#
# COMPACT_ATOMS: atom_id res chain seq x y z
N MET A 1 14.93 -4.84 18.45
CA MET A 1 15.10 -5.20 17.03
C MET A 1 15.76 -6.55 16.98
N LEU A 2 15.07 -7.58 16.54
CA LEU A 2 15.66 -8.91 16.33
C LEU A 2 16.76 -8.78 15.29
N ASN A 3 17.95 -9.25 15.63
CA ASN A 3 19.09 -9.30 14.71
C ASN A 3 18.82 -10.41 13.67
N ARG A 4 17.98 -10.10 12.68
CA ARG A 4 17.59 -11.05 11.63
C ARG A 4 18.75 -11.28 10.68
N SER A 5 19.02 -12.54 10.34
CA SER A 5 19.97 -12.87 9.30
C SER A 5 19.58 -12.20 7.97
N ARG A 6 20.57 -11.97 7.09
CA ARG A 6 20.29 -11.43 5.73
C ARG A 6 19.26 -12.28 4.99
N SER A 7 19.38 -13.61 5.09
CA SER A 7 18.45 -14.56 4.47
C SER A 7 17.01 -14.37 4.96
N THR A 8 16.82 -14.23 6.28
CA THR A 8 15.50 -13.99 6.88
C THR A 8 14.91 -12.66 6.40
N THR A 9 15.73 -11.62 6.32
CA THR A 9 15.26 -10.31 5.84
C THR A 9 14.79 -10.38 4.38
N VAL A 10 15.57 -11.02 3.51
CA VAL A 10 15.20 -11.21 2.09
C VAL A 10 13.91 -12.04 1.96
N ALA A 11 13.79 -13.14 2.69
CA ALA A 11 12.60 -13.99 2.66
C ALA A 11 11.35 -13.23 3.10
N VAL A 12 11.42 -12.50 4.22
CA VAL A 12 10.29 -11.71 4.72
C VAL A 12 9.93 -10.58 3.74
N THR A 13 10.94 -9.93 3.12
CA THR A 13 10.69 -8.91 2.11
C THR A 13 9.94 -9.50 0.90
N GLY A 14 10.39 -10.66 0.42
CA GLY A 14 9.71 -11.36 -0.68
C GLY A 14 8.26 -11.73 -0.34
N ILE A 15 8.02 -12.26 0.87
CA ILE A 15 6.67 -12.61 1.34
C ILE A 15 5.78 -11.36 1.41
N MET A 16 6.25 -10.27 2.02
CA MET A 16 5.46 -9.04 2.14
C MET A 16 5.17 -8.44 0.77
N THR A 17 6.14 -8.43 -0.14
CA THR A 17 5.95 -7.97 -1.52
C THR A 17 4.92 -8.82 -2.26
N ALA A 18 4.98 -10.15 -2.10
CA ALA A 18 4.00 -11.06 -2.67
C ALA A 18 2.59 -10.84 -2.09
N LEU A 19 2.48 -10.63 -0.77
CA LEU A 19 1.19 -10.32 -0.12
C LEU A 19 0.58 -9.02 -0.62
N VAL A 20 1.40 -7.97 -0.82
CA VAL A 20 0.92 -6.71 -1.44
C VAL A 20 0.44 -6.97 -2.87
N CYS A 21 1.24 -7.67 -3.68
CA CYS A 21 0.88 -7.98 -5.06
C CYS A 21 -0.43 -8.79 -5.13
N VAL A 22 -0.54 -9.86 -4.36
CA VAL A 22 -1.76 -10.71 -4.32
C VAL A 22 -2.95 -9.92 -3.79
N GLY A 23 -2.80 -9.15 -2.69
CA GLY A 23 -3.86 -8.32 -2.14
C GLY A 23 -4.36 -7.28 -3.14
N THR A 24 -3.48 -6.73 -3.98
CA THR A 24 -3.83 -5.82 -5.06
C THR A 24 -4.57 -6.54 -6.20
N LEU A 25 -4.23 -7.80 -6.48
CA LEU A 25 -4.80 -8.57 -7.59
C LEU A 25 -6.13 -9.24 -7.26
N ILE A 26 -6.35 -9.66 -5.99
CA ILE A 26 -7.45 -10.57 -5.64
C ILE A 26 -8.82 -9.91 -5.70
N ILE A 27 -8.91 -8.63 -5.37
CA ILE A 27 -10.13 -7.83 -5.48
C ILE A 27 -9.79 -6.54 -6.22
N ARG A 28 -10.36 -6.38 -7.41
CA ARG A 28 -10.19 -5.18 -8.24
C ARG A 28 -11.53 -4.72 -8.76
N ILE A 29 -11.85 -3.46 -8.50
CA ILE A 29 -13.03 -2.78 -9.01
C ILE A 29 -12.55 -1.76 -10.05
N PRO A 30 -12.67 -2.05 -11.35
CA PRO A 30 -12.15 -1.18 -12.40
C PRO A 30 -12.92 0.13 -12.47
N ILE A 31 -12.21 1.23 -12.78
CA ILE A 31 -12.77 2.57 -12.99
C ILE A 31 -12.49 2.98 -14.43
N PRO A 32 -13.49 2.94 -15.31
CA PRO A 32 -13.29 3.16 -16.74
C PRO A 32 -12.75 4.57 -17.09
N GLN A 33 -13.06 5.58 -16.28
CA GLN A 33 -12.70 6.98 -16.51
C GLN A 33 -11.19 7.23 -16.46
N THR A 34 -10.49 6.53 -15.58
CA THR A 34 -9.05 6.66 -15.37
C THR A 34 -8.26 5.46 -15.89
N LYS A 35 -8.99 4.43 -16.36
CA LYS A 35 -8.39 3.12 -16.69
C LYS A 35 -7.60 2.52 -15.52
N GLY A 36 -7.94 2.93 -14.29
CA GLY A 36 -7.42 2.41 -13.03
C GLY A 36 -8.37 1.43 -12.36
N TYR A 37 -8.15 1.14 -11.11
CA TYR A 37 -8.99 0.24 -10.32
C TYR A 37 -8.78 0.45 -8.82
N ILE A 38 -9.82 0.19 -8.02
CA ILE A 38 -9.75 0.12 -6.56
C ILE A 38 -9.41 -1.30 -6.14
N ASN A 39 -8.61 -1.45 -5.09
CA ASN A 39 -8.14 -2.75 -4.60
C ASN A 39 -7.97 -2.77 -3.06
N ILE A 40 -7.61 -3.93 -2.50
CA ILE A 40 -7.38 -4.10 -1.05
C ILE A 40 -5.89 -4.20 -0.68
N GLY A 41 -4.99 -3.95 -1.62
CA GLY A 41 -3.54 -4.06 -1.43
C GLY A 41 -2.98 -3.15 -0.34
N ASP A 42 -3.60 -1.98 -0.11
CA ASP A 42 -3.19 -1.01 0.92
C ASP A 42 -3.15 -1.62 2.31
N SER A 43 -4.07 -2.55 2.62
CA SER A 43 -4.03 -3.28 3.89
C SER A 43 -2.72 -4.04 4.10
N MET A 44 -2.16 -4.62 3.04
CA MET A 44 -0.88 -5.34 3.08
C MET A 44 0.32 -4.39 3.11
N ILE A 45 0.23 -3.23 2.45
CA ILE A 45 1.25 -2.17 2.53
C ILE A 45 1.33 -1.65 3.96
N PHE A 46 0.19 -1.26 4.54
CA PHE A 46 0.11 -0.79 5.92
C PHE A 46 0.64 -1.85 6.90
N LEU A 47 0.21 -3.10 6.76
CA LEU A 47 0.68 -4.20 7.60
C LEU A 47 2.20 -4.37 7.50
N SER A 48 2.75 -4.38 6.29
CA SER A 48 4.19 -4.51 6.05
C SER A 48 4.98 -3.36 6.70
N ALA A 49 4.49 -2.13 6.55
CA ALA A 49 5.11 -0.93 7.09
C ALA A 49 5.02 -0.86 8.62
N LEU A 50 3.87 -1.23 9.20
CA LEU A 50 3.65 -1.26 10.64
C LEU A 50 4.52 -2.32 11.35
N LEU A 51 4.65 -3.52 10.76
CA LEU A 51 5.43 -4.62 11.33
C LEU A 51 6.94 -4.45 11.16
N TYR A 52 7.39 -3.97 10.01
CA TYR A 52 8.78 -4.03 9.61
C TYR A 52 9.40 -2.65 9.31
N GLY A 53 8.61 -1.59 9.31
CA GLY A 53 9.07 -0.21 9.19
C GLY A 53 9.35 0.25 7.77
N VAL A 54 10.06 1.37 7.67
CA VAL A 54 10.22 2.21 6.45
C VAL A 54 10.67 1.44 5.21
N ARG A 55 11.78 0.68 5.34
CA ARG A 55 12.39 0.01 4.18
C ARG A 55 11.49 -1.07 3.61
N MET A 56 10.90 -1.86 4.49
CA MET A 56 10.03 -2.97 4.09
C MET A 56 8.71 -2.43 3.53
N GLY A 57 8.08 -1.47 4.22
CA GLY A 57 6.85 -0.85 3.75
C GLY A 57 7.02 -0.20 2.38
N GLY A 58 8.07 0.60 2.20
CA GLY A 58 8.34 1.26 0.92
C GLY A 58 8.64 0.28 -0.21
N PHE A 59 9.48 -0.73 0.03
CA PHE A 59 9.82 -1.72 -0.99
C PHE A 59 8.61 -2.61 -1.34
N ALA A 60 7.95 -3.19 -0.33
CA ALA A 60 6.81 -4.07 -0.56
C ALA A 60 5.64 -3.31 -1.21
N GLY A 61 5.37 -2.08 -0.75
CA GLY A 61 4.35 -1.21 -1.32
C GLY A 61 4.63 -0.88 -2.78
N GLY A 62 5.77 -0.29 -3.06
CA GLY A 62 6.14 0.12 -4.42
C GLY A 62 6.25 -1.06 -5.39
N VAL A 63 7.11 -2.04 -5.07
CA VAL A 63 7.36 -3.18 -5.97
C VAL A 63 6.15 -4.10 -6.07
N GLY A 64 5.50 -4.41 -4.94
CA GLY A 64 4.36 -5.33 -4.93
C GLY A 64 3.17 -4.79 -5.72
N SER A 65 2.82 -3.52 -5.55
CA SER A 65 1.72 -2.88 -6.29
C SER A 65 2.04 -2.70 -7.78
N ALA A 66 3.27 -2.27 -8.12
CA ALA A 66 3.67 -2.13 -9.51
C ALA A 66 3.69 -3.49 -10.27
N LEU A 67 4.13 -4.57 -9.60
CA LEU A 67 4.03 -5.92 -10.16
C LEU A 67 2.59 -6.34 -10.38
N ALA A 68 1.69 -6.01 -9.45
CA ALA A 68 0.26 -6.27 -9.61
C ALA A 68 -0.32 -5.54 -10.83
N ASP A 69 0.07 -4.29 -11.07
CA ASP A 69 -0.34 -3.54 -12.26
C ASP A 69 0.14 -4.21 -13.54
N LEU A 70 1.42 -4.61 -13.60
CA LEU A 70 1.99 -5.29 -14.76
C LEU A 70 1.28 -6.61 -15.06
N ILE A 71 1.07 -7.44 -14.03
CA ILE A 71 0.39 -8.74 -14.16
C ILE A 71 -1.10 -8.54 -14.48
N GLY A 72 -1.70 -7.49 -13.91
CA GLY A 72 -3.12 -7.19 -14.04
C GLY A 72 -3.53 -6.53 -15.35
N GLY A 73 -2.57 -6.16 -16.22
CA GLY A 73 -2.84 -5.47 -17.49
C GLY A 73 -2.94 -3.93 -17.36
N PHE A 74 -2.54 -3.37 -16.22
CA PHE A 74 -2.53 -1.93 -15.94
C PHE A 74 -1.11 -1.34 -16.02
N GLY A 75 -0.28 -1.83 -16.94
CA GLY A 75 1.14 -1.49 -17.04
C GLY A 75 1.42 0.02 -17.18
N ASN A 76 0.48 0.79 -17.74
CA ASN A 76 0.59 2.25 -17.83
C ASN A 76 0.60 2.92 -16.43
N TRP A 77 -0.05 2.29 -15.45
CA TRP A 77 -0.09 2.76 -14.07
C TRP A 77 1.15 2.34 -13.26
N ALA A 78 1.79 1.24 -13.60
CA ALA A 78 2.87 0.65 -12.82
C ALA A 78 3.98 1.63 -12.37
N PRO A 79 4.49 2.58 -13.21
CA PRO A 79 5.49 3.54 -12.75
C PRO A 79 4.97 4.52 -11.69
N PHE A 80 3.73 5.00 -11.84
CA PHE A 80 3.11 5.92 -10.90
C PHE A 80 2.77 5.20 -9.60
N THR A 81 2.18 4.03 -9.71
CA THR A 81 1.87 3.14 -8.57
C THR A 81 3.13 2.80 -7.78
N PHE A 82 4.25 2.49 -8.45
CA PHE A 82 5.52 2.24 -7.78
C PHE A 82 5.93 3.40 -6.86
N VAL A 83 5.83 4.62 -7.36
CA VAL A 83 6.21 5.82 -6.60
C VAL A 83 5.22 6.09 -5.47
N ILE A 84 3.93 6.18 -5.78
CA ILE A 84 2.87 6.51 -4.81
C ILE A 84 2.85 5.47 -3.68
N LYS A 85 2.75 4.18 -4.00
CA LYS A 85 2.69 3.09 -3.01
C LYS A 85 4.00 2.89 -2.25
N GLY A 86 5.11 3.24 -2.87
CA GLY A 86 6.41 3.29 -2.21
C GLY A 86 6.47 4.39 -1.15
N ILE A 87 6.03 5.60 -1.47
CA ILE A 87 5.97 6.74 -0.54
C ILE A 87 4.98 6.46 0.58
N GLU A 88 3.79 5.94 0.28
CA GLU A 88 2.80 5.47 1.24
C GLU A 88 3.42 4.56 2.30
N GLY A 89 4.08 3.49 1.88
CA GLY A 89 4.73 2.53 2.78
C GLY A 89 5.88 3.14 3.59
N VAL A 90 6.66 4.06 3.00
CA VAL A 90 7.71 4.81 3.70
C VAL A 90 7.12 5.70 4.80
N LEU A 91 6.07 6.46 4.50
CA LEU A 91 5.43 7.36 5.47
C LEU A 91 4.82 6.58 6.62
N VAL A 92 4.06 5.52 6.32
CA VAL A 92 3.49 4.65 7.35
C VAL A 92 4.59 4.08 8.25
N GLY A 93 5.64 3.51 7.68
CA GLY A 93 6.74 2.93 8.45
C GLY A 93 7.52 3.96 9.29
N LYS A 94 7.58 5.21 8.85
CA LYS A 94 8.26 6.29 9.59
C LYS A 94 7.43 6.80 10.76
N ILE A 95 6.12 7.00 10.55
CA ILE A 95 5.21 7.60 11.51
C ILE A 95 4.76 6.58 12.56
N SER A 96 4.64 5.29 12.19
CA SER A 96 4.17 4.21 13.05
C SER A 96 4.96 4.04 14.35
N ARG A 97 6.23 4.48 14.36
CA ARG A 97 7.06 4.49 15.57
C ARG A 97 6.51 5.38 16.69
N LYS A 98 5.69 6.37 16.34
CA LYS A 98 5.06 7.30 17.30
C LYS A 98 3.57 6.99 17.49
N ASN A 99 2.86 6.77 16.39
CA ASN A 99 1.42 6.53 16.41
C ASN A 99 1.00 5.73 15.18
N GLU A 100 0.49 4.51 15.40
CA GLU A 100 0.07 3.60 14.33
C GLU A 100 -1.14 4.10 13.55
N ILE A 101 -2.10 4.76 14.24
CA ILE A 101 -3.32 5.29 13.61
C ILE A 101 -2.96 6.48 12.73
N LEU A 102 -2.18 7.44 13.26
CA LEU A 102 -1.72 8.59 12.49
C LEU A 102 -0.92 8.15 11.26
N ALA A 103 -0.11 7.09 11.40
CA ALA A 103 0.69 6.56 10.30
C ALA A 103 -0.17 6.13 9.11
N VAL A 104 -1.18 5.29 9.35
CA VAL A 104 -2.05 4.78 8.28
C VAL A 104 -2.94 5.89 7.70
N VAL A 105 -3.38 6.86 8.52
CA VAL A 105 -4.14 8.02 8.04
C VAL A 105 -3.30 8.88 7.10
N VAL A 106 -2.05 9.19 7.49
CA VAL A 106 -1.16 10.01 6.64
C VAL A 106 -0.75 9.26 5.38
N GLY A 107 -0.45 7.95 5.47
CA GLY A 107 -0.13 7.13 4.31
C GLY A 107 -1.30 7.04 3.32
N GLY A 108 -2.50 6.77 3.83
CA GLY A 108 -3.70 6.73 2.99
C GLY A 108 -4.04 8.09 2.36
N ALA A 109 -3.86 9.19 3.08
CA ALA A 109 -4.05 10.54 2.53
C ALA A 109 -3.03 10.85 1.43
N GLU A 110 -1.77 10.46 1.61
CA GLU A 110 -0.74 10.60 0.56
C GLU A 110 -1.12 9.79 -0.68
N MET A 111 -1.54 8.56 -0.52
CA MET A 111 -1.98 7.72 -1.62
C MET A 111 -3.13 8.37 -2.41
N VAL A 112 -4.18 8.82 -1.72
CA VAL A 112 -5.33 9.51 -2.34
C VAL A 112 -4.89 10.74 -3.11
N LEU A 113 -4.04 11.56 -2.53
CA LEU A 113 -3.51 12.77 -3.18
C LEU A 113 -2.59 12.43 -4.36
N GLY A 114 -1.74 11.44 -4.22
CA GLY A 114 -0.81 11.00 -5.27
C GLY A 114 -1.54 10.51 -6.51
N TYR A 115 -2.55 9.66 -6.34
CA TYR A 115 -3.39 9.23 -7.46
C TYR A 115 -4.19 10.39 -8.03
N PHE A 116 -4.87 11.19 -7.21
CA PHE A 116 -5.63 12.33 -7.69
C PHE A 116 -4.80 13.27 -8.57
N ILE A 117 -3.58 13.64 -8.15
CA ILE A 117 -2.68 14.49 -8.94
C ILE A 117 -2.29 13.81 -10.25
N THR A 118 -1.96 12.52 -10.21
CA THR A 118 -1.59 11.75 -11.40
C THR A 118 -2.76 11.66 -12.38
N GLU A 119 -3.96 11.40 -11.89
CA GLU A 119 -5.19 11.31 -12.68
C GLU A 119 -5.56 12.63 -13.33
N VAL A 120 -5.42 13.75 -12.60
CA VAL A 120 -5.62 15.10 -13.18
C VAL A 120 -4.66 15.31 -14.34
N PHE A 121 -3.41 14.92 -14.19
CA PHE A 121 -2.39 15.08 -15.22
C PHE A 121 -2.63 14.17 -16.45
N LEU A 122 -3.01 12.91 -16.23
CA LEU A 122 -3.18 11.94 -17.33
C LEU A 122 -4.56 11.98 -18.01
N TYR A 123 -5.61 12.23 -17.24
CA TYR A 123 -7.00 12.05 -17.69
C TYR A 123 -7.88 13.30 -17.48
N GLY A 124 -7.33 14.32 -16.83
CA GLY A 124 -8.03 15.56 -16.53
C GLY A 124 -8.83 15.54 -15.22
N TYR A 125 -9.19 16.74 -14.75
CA TYR A 125 -9.83 16.97 -13.45
C TYR A 125 -11.14 16.19 -13.27
N GLY A 126 -11.97 16.11 -14.33
CA GLY A 126 -13.25 15.40 -14.26
C GLY A 126 -13.10 13.90 -13.93
N ALA A 127 -12.11 13.23 -14.55
CA ALA A 127 -11.84 11.83 -14.28
C ALA A 127 -11.31 11.61 -12.85
N ALA A 128 -10.40 12.46 -12.39
CA ALA A 128 -9.85 12.41 -11.04
C ALA A 128 -10.93 12.58 -9.95
N VAL A 129 -11.87 13.49 -10.14
CA VAL A 129 -12.99 13.69 -9.19
C VAL A 129 -13.89 12.46 -9.12
N VAL A 130 -14.10 11.76 -10.22
CA VAL A 130 -14.92 10.52 -10.24
C VAL A 130 -14.24 9.40 -9.46
N GLU A 131 -12.91 9.29 -9.52
CA GLU A 131 -12.16 8.23 -8.82
C GLU A 131 -11.90 8.56 -7.34
N LEU A 132 -11.86 9.83 -6.97
CA LEU A 132 -11.54 10.28 -5.61
C LEU A 132 -12.31 9.57 -4.49
N PRO A 133 -13.65 9.39 -4.55
CA PRO A 133 -14.38 8.64 -3.52
C PRO A 133 -13.92 7.19 -3.40
N GLY A 134 -13.58 6.56 -4.52
CA GLY A 134 -13.05 5.21 -4.57
C GLY A 134 -11.69 5.08 -3.87
N ASN A 135 -10.79 5.99 -4.14
CA ASN A 135 -9.48 6.04 -3.50
C ASN A 135 -9.59 6.31 -1.99
N ILE A 136 -10.51 7.18 -1.55
CA ILE A 136 -10.80 7.41 -0.13
C ILE A 136 -11.34 6.12 0.53
N PHE A 137 -12.29 5.45 -0.13
CA PHE A 137 -12.82 4.18 0.35
C PHE A 137 -11.72 3.11 0.46
N GLN A 138 -10.86 3.00 -0.54
CA GLN A 138 -9.72 2.07 -0.56
C GLN A 138 -8.79 2.31 0.63
N ALA A 139 -8.38 3.56 0.88
CA ALA A 139 -7.55 3.92 2.01
C ALA A 139 -8.22 3.57 3.35
N GLY A 140 -9.49 3.95 3.54
CA GLY A 140 -10.26 3.66 4.75
C GLY A 140 -10.41 2.17 5.02
N PHE A 141 -10.73 1.39 3.99
CA PHE A 141 -10.85 -0.06 4.09
C PHE A 141 -9.50 -0.72 4.40
N GLY A 142 -8.43 -0.24 3.76
CA GLY A 142 -7.05 -0.68 4.06
C GLY A 142 -6.69 -0.49 5.53
N MET A 143 -7.04 0.67 6.12
CA MET A 143 -6.81 0.95 7.54
C MET A 143 -7.62 0.02 8.44
N LEU A 144 -8.90 -0.20 8.13
CA LEU A 144 -9.79 -1.07 8.90
C LEU A 144 -9.30 -2.52 8.95
N LEU A 145 -8.68 -3.01 7.90
CA LEU A 145 -8.08 -4.35 7.87
C LEU A 145 -6.70 -4.40 8.51
N ALA A 146 -5.83 -3.43 8.20
CA ALA A 146 -4.42 -3.48 8.62
C ALA A 146 -4.25 -3.33 10.13
N LEU A 147 -4.99 -2.43 10.80
CA LEU A 147 -4.80 -2.17 12.22
C LEU A 147 -5.11 -3.37 13.13
N PRO A 148 -6.26 -4.08 12.97
CA PRO A 148 -6.51 -5.29 13.76
C PRO A 148 -5.50 -6.41 13.46
N LEU A 149 -5.15 -6.62 12.18
CA LEU A 149 -4.14 -7.60 11.78
C LEU A 149 -2.79 -7.30 12.42
N TYR A 150 -2.34 -6.05 12.36
CA TYR A 150 -1.09 -5.61 12.98
C TYR A 150 -1.10 -5.86 14.49
N ARG A 151 -2.17 -5.47 15.19
CA ARG A 151 -2.31 -5.66 16.65
C ARG A 151 -2.32 -7.14 17.03
N GLY A 152 -2.98 -7.99 16.23
CA GLY A 152 -2.98 -9.44 16.42
C GLY A 152 -1.60 -10.05 16.26
N VAL A 153 -0.96 -9.80 15.09
CA VAL A 153 0.36 -10.34 14.77
C VAL A 153 1.45 -9.82 15.74
N SER A 154 1.41 -8.54 16.08
CA SER A 154 2.40 -7.95 16.99
C SER A 154 2.34 -8.52 18.40
N LYS A 155 1.16 -8.97 18.89
CA LYS A 155 1.03 -9.67 20.17
C LYS A 155 1.71 -11.04 20.15
N VAL A 156 1.53 -11.79 19.07
CA VAL A 156 2.16 -13.11 18.91
C VAL A 156 3.69 -12.95 18.88
N LEU A 157 4.20 -12.00 18.08
CA LEU A 157 5.65 -11.77 17.94
C LEU A 157 6.33 -11.21 19.19
N LYS A 158 5.58 -10.68 20.16
CA LYS A 158 6.12 -10.18 21.44
C LYS A 158 6.16 -11.28 22.52
N ASN A 159 5.40 -12.34 22.34
CA ASN A 159 5.31 -13.46 23.30
C ASN A 159 6.32 -14.59 22.98
N GLU A 160 7.03 -14.50 21.86
CA GLU A 160 8.18 -15.32 21.49
C GLU A 160 9.51 -14.65 21.88
#